data_d182c9ec081edb725c0abf79248a528f
#
_entry.id   d182c9ec081edb725c0abf79248a528f
#
_cell.length_a   1.000
_cell.length_b   1.000
_cell.length_c   1.000
_cell.angle_alpha   90.00
_cell.angle_beta   90.00
_cell.angle_gamma   90.00
#
_symmetry.space_group_name_H-M   'P 1'
#
loop_
_entity.id
_entity.type
_entity.pdbx_description
1 polymer ?
#
loop_
_entity_poly.entity_id
_entity_poly.type
_entity_poly.pdbx_seq_one_letter_code
_entity_poly.pdbx_strand_id
1 'polypeptide(L)'
;MTIALPLGDITANQLRSLAHIVRRFTRESVRTTVEQNFVIRWVSKSDLPELYKRLQAVGLGNPGAGTLVDITSCPGTDTCKLGISSSRGLAAELRRRMTEKSFQMDHAVQNLHIKISGCFNSCGQHHVADLGFYGVSRKIAGYAVPHFQVVLGGEWSHNAGSYGLPVVAVPSKNIPQVVERLTNRYVAGRRDGESFKDFIKRLGKAELKTLLEDLTRPPAGDHSLFSDWGDPREYTLGDMGEGECAGEVVSPVEFGLGAAERELFEAHLAFEGHRIKQAGRKAYESMLTAAKALVKIENPNISDDPDQIIADFRAHYYDTQKFFDPFAGGKFANYLFDAHRKANQPYTTESARYLMDEAQLFIDAAHSCNNRLGTLVTA
;
A
#
# COMPACT_ATOMS: atom_id res chain seq x y z
N MET A 1 15.15 -8.02 -20.97
CA MET A 1 14.97 -9.33 -20.29
C MET A 1 14.27 -9.13 -18.98
N THR A 2 13.16 -9.83 -18.73
CA THR A 2 12.41 -9.77 -17.48
C THR A 2 12.84 -10.93 -16.58
N ILE A 3 13.02 -10.66 -15.30
CA ILE A 3 13.29 -11.65 -14.25
C ILE A 3 12.02 -11.78 -13.46
N ALA A 4 11.37 -12.94 -13.51
CA ALA A 4 10.19 -13.25 -12.73
C ALA A 4 10.58 -13.41 -11.25
N LEU A 5 9.87 -12.69 -10.39
CA LEU A 5 10.01 -12.81 -8.94
C LEU A 5 8.72 -13.41 -8.38
N PRO A 6 8.73 -14.71 -8.00
CA PRO A 6 7.56 -15.31 -7.38
C PRO A 6 7.05 -14.49 -6.19
N LEU A 7 5.79 -14.05 -6.23
CA LEU A 7 5.16 -13.21 -5.20
C LEU A 7 5.86 -11.84 -4.98
N GLY A 8 6.70 -11.40 -5.92
CA GLY A 8 7.48 -10.17 -5.81
C GLY A 8 8.69 -10.28 -4.86
N ASP A 9 9.04 -11.49 -4.40
CA ASP A 9 10.09 -11.68 -3.41
C ASP A 9 11.47 -11.87 -4.03
N ILE A 10 12.46 -11.26 -3.37
CA ILE A 10 13.88 -11.49 -3.65
C ILE A 10 14.67 -11.43 -2.34
N THR A 11 15.55 -12.39 -2.13
CA THR A 11 16.42 -12.38 -0.96
C THR A 11 17.54 -11.34 -1.09
N ALA A 12 18.08 -10.86 0.03
CA ALA A 12 19.22 -9.93 0.03
C ALA A 12 20.44 -10.49 -0.71
N ASN A 13 20.68 -11.80 -0.63
CA ASN A 13 21.79 -12.46 -1.33
C ASN A 13 21.55 -12.51 -2.84
N GLN A 14 20.32 -12.82 -3.28
CA GLN A 14 19.96 -12.77 -4.69
C GLN A 14 20.08 -11.34 -5.24
N LEU A 15 19.66 -10.33 -4.48
CA LEU A 15 19.75 -8.93 -4.92
C LEU A 15 21.21 -8.47 -5.06
N ARG A 16 22.09 -8.84 -4.13
CA ARG A 16 23.54 -8.56 -4.25
C ARG A 16 24.14 -9.27 -5.45
N SER A 17 23.79 -10.55 -5.65
CA SER A 17 24.26 -11.31 -6.82
C SER A 17 23.77 -10.72 -8.13
N LEU A 18 22.48 -10.31 -8.19
CA LEU A 18 21.89 -9.63 -9.32
C LEU A 18 22.66 -8.33 -9.65
N ALA A 19 23.00 -7.53 -8.64
CA ALA A 19 23.76 -6.30 -8.83
C ALA A 19 25.14 -6.57 -9.49
N HIS A 20 25.86 -7.61 -9.06
CA HIS A 20 27.11 -8.01 -9.66
C HIS A 20 26.95 -8.51 -11.11
N ILE A 21 25.91 -9.30 -11.37
CA ILE A 21 25.61 -9.82 -12.71
C ILE A 21 25.30 -8.64 -13.66
N VAL A 22 24.41 -7.73 -13.24
CA VAL A 22 23.95 -6.63 -14.09
C VAL A 22 25.06 -5.66 -14.45
N ARG A 23 25.98 -5.33 -13.52
CA ARG A 23 27.16 -4.49 -13.79
C ARG A 23 28.00 -5.01 -14.95
N ARG A 24 28.08 -6.31 -15.10
CA ARG A 24 28.88 -6.95 -16.18
C ARG A 24 28.23 -6.77 -17.56
N PHE A 25 26.89 -6.78 -17.65
CA PHE A 25 26.16 -6.85 -18.93
C PHE A 25 25.53 -5.53 -19.36
N THR A 26 25.10 -4.68 -18.42
CA THR A 26 24.23 -3.52 -18.74
C THR A 26 24.60 -2.22 -18.01
N ARG A 27 25.77 -2.09 -17.44
CA ARG A 27 26.19 -0.88 -16.72
C ARG A 27 25.19 -0.41 -15.65
N GLU A 28 24.62 -1.38 -14.88
CA GLU A 28 23.80 -1.12 -13.67
C GLU A 28 22.32 -0.77 -13.89
N SER A 29 21.76 -1.01 -15.06
CA SER A 29 20.35 -0.67 -15.32
C SER A 29 19.39 -1.82 -14.99
N VAL A 30 18.80 -1.81 -13.78
CA VAL A 30 17.66 -2.66 -13.39
C VAL A 30 16.47 -1.78 -13.06
N ARG A 31 15.27 -2.20 -13.46
CA ARG A 31 14.01 -1.53 -13.13
C ARG A 31 13.03 -2.51 -12.54
N THR A 32 12.25 -2.05 -11.58
CA THR A 32 11.04 -2.74 -11.10
C THR A 32 9.91 -2.58 -12.12
N THR A 33 8.97 -3.53 -12.13
CA THR A 33 7.76 -3.48 -12.95
C THR A 33 6.52 -3.48 -12.09
N VAL A 34 5.38 -3.14 -12.68
CA VAL A 34 4.08 -3.18 -12.02
C VAL A 34 3.61 -4.61 -11.71
N GLU A 35 4.19 -5.61 -12.38
CA GLU A 35 3.99 -7.04 -12.13
C GLU A 35 4.89 -7.58 -11.02
N GLN A 36 5.54 -6.69 -10.24
CA GLN A 36 6.44 -7.04 -9.13
C GLN A 36 7.70 -7.82 -9.58
N ASN A 37 8.17 -7.59 -10.79
CA ASN A 37 9.35 -8.22 -11.39
C ASN A 37 10.50 -7.22 -11.56
N PHE A 38 11.67 -7.73 -12.00
CA PHE A 38 12.76 -6.88 -12.48
C PHE A 38 12.91 -6.95 -13.99
N VAL A 39 13.30 -5.84 -14.60
CA VAL A 39 13.69 -5.77 -16.02
C VAL A 39 15.13 -5.30 -16.11
N ILE A 40 15.95 -6.08 -16.83
CA ILE A 40 17.27 -5.69 -17.28
C ILE A 40 17.15 -5.21 -18.73
N ARG A 41 17.52 -3.96 -18.95
CA ARG A 41 17.43 -3.32 -20.28
C ARG A 41 18.78 -3.36 -20.99
N TRP A 42 18.73 -3.19 -22.32
CA TRP A 42 19.92 -3.02 -23.18
C TRP A 42 20.91 -4.19 -23.13
N VAL A 43 20.40 -5.41 -22.96
CA VAL A 43 21.20 -6.63 -23.04
C VAL A 43 21.43 -6.96 -24.51
N SER A 44 22.69 -7.19 -24.90
CA SER A 44 22.99 -7.68 -26.22
C SER A 44 22.43 -9.10 -26.45
N LYS A 45 21.96 -9.40 -27.65
CA LYS A 45 21.48 -10.76 -27.98
C LYS A 45 22.54 -11.83 -27.76
N SER A 46 23.81 -11.51 -28.03
CA SER A 46 24.95 -12.39 -27.79
C SER A 46 25.19 -12.72 -26.33
N ASP A 47 24.81 -11.82 -25.42
CA ASP A 47 25.03 -11.95 -23.97
C ASP A 47 23.92 -12.72 -23.27
N LEU A 48 22.75 -12.86 -23.92
CA LEU A 48 21.57 -13.50 -23.30
C LEU A 48 21.84 -14.90 -22.75
N PRO A 49 22.57 -15.82 -23.45
CA PRO A 49 22.80 -17.15 -22.92
C PRO A 49 23.66 -17.16 -21.64
N GLU A 50 24.71 -16.35 -21.60
CA GLU A 50 25.59 -16.27 -20.42
C GLU A 50 24.89 -15.54 -19.26
N LEU A 51 24.15 -14.48 -19.54
CA LEU A 51 23.31 -13.79 -18.52
C LEU A 51 22.30 -14.75 -17.93
N TYR A 52 21.58 -15.50 -18.74
CA TYR A 52 20.59 -16.48 -18.28
C TYR A 52 21.22 -17.55 -17.38
N LYS A 53 22.35 -18.11 -17.80
CA LYS A 53 23.10 -19.11 -17.01
C LYS A 53 23.48 -18.57 -15.62
N ARG A 54 23.92 -17.31 -15.55
CA ARG A 54 24.26 -16.67 -14.27
C ARG A 54 23.04 -16.42 -13.41
N LEU A 55 21.94 -16.00 -13.99
CA LEU A 55 20.67 -15.83 -13.27
C LEU A 55 20.15 -17.16 -12.72
N GLN A 56 20.24 -18.25 -13.51
CA GLN A 56 19.88 -19.58 -13.05
C GLN A 56 20.72 -20.01 -11.83
N ALA A 57 22.03 -19.75 -11.86
CA ALA A 57 22.93 -20.12 -10.79
C ALA A 57 22.60 -19.46 -9.43
N VAL A 58 21.87 -18.35 -9.43
CA VAL A 58 21.42 -17.62 -8.23
C VAL A 58 19.91 -17.75 -7.98
N GLY A 59 19.23 -18.65 -8.71
CA GLY A 59 17.80 -18.90 -8.56
C GLY A 59 16.88 -17.79 -9.14
N LEU A 60 17.40 -16.96 -10.06
CA LEU A 60 16.66 -15.88 -10.72
C LEU A 60 16.38 -16.18 -12.21
N GLY A 61 16.59 -17.40 -12.65
CA GLY A 61 16.35 -17.83 -14.04
C GLY A 61 15.00 -18.53 -14.26
N ASN A 62 14.05 -18.44 -13.34
CA ASN A 62 12.76 -19.10 -13.50
C ASN A 62 11.95 -18.50 -14.67
N PRO A 63 11.32 -19.34 -15.51
CA PRO A 63 10.43 -18.85 -16.56
C PRO A 63 9.10 -18.37 -16.00
N GLY A 64 8.30 -17.71 -16.85
CA GLY A 64 6.91 -17.41 -16.56
C GLY A 64 6.58 -15.91 -16.50
N ALA A 65 7.57 -15.01 -16.57
CA ALA A 65 7.31 -13.58 -16.62
C ALA A 65 6.31 -13.21 -17.73
N GLY A 66 5.28 -12.44 -17.39
CA GLY A 66 4.24 -12.00 -18.32
C GLY A 66 3.26 -13.11 -18.74
N THR A 67 3.19 -14.22 -18.02
CA THR A 67 2.24 -15.31 -18.29
C THR A 67 1.28 -15.50 -17.14
N LEU A 68 0.31 -16.41 -17.29
CA LEU A 68 -0.69 -16.75 -16.27
C LEU A 68 -0.09 -17.10 -14.88
N VAL A 69 1.14 -17.61 -14.83
CA VAL A 69 1.84 -17.93 -13.58
C VAL A 69 2.57 -16.75 -12.96
N ASP A 70 2.61 -15.61 -13.64
CA ASP A 70 3.17 -14.35 -13.16
C ASP A 70 2.11 -13.56 -12.38
N ILE A 71 1.74 -14.08 -11.23
CA ILE A 71 0.63 -13.56 -10.44
C ILE A 71 1.08 -12.37 -9.60
N THR A 72 0.45 -11.23 -9.82
CA THR A 72 0.64 -10.04 -8.97
C THR A 72 -0.24 -10.13 -7.73
N SER A 73 0.31 -9.93 -6.54
CA SER A 73 -0.46 -9.93 -5.30
C SER A 73 0.01 -8.84 -4.32
N CYS A 74 -0.92 -8.23 -3.59
CA CYS A 74 -0.55 -7.38 -2.46
C CYS A 74 -0.15 -8.25 -1.24
N PRO A 75 0.41 -7.68 -0.16
CA PRO A 75 0.76 -8.41 1.05
C PRO A 75 -0.42 -9.18 1.67
N GLY A 76 -1.66 -8.64 1.57
CA GLY A 76 -2.83 -9.27 2.19
C GLY A 76 -2.68 -9.41 3.70
N THR A 77 -3.19 -10.51 4.24
CA THR A 77 -3.16 -10.79 5.69
C THR A 77 -1.76 -11.12 6.23
N ASP A 78 -0.73 -11.22 5.38
CA ASP A 78 0.63 -11.49 5.85
C ASP A 78 1.16 -10.33 6.69
N THR A 79 0.97 -9.07 6.23
CA THR A 79 1.50 -7.89 6.90
C THR A 79 0.54 -6.69 6.90
N CYS A 80 -0.59 -6.74 6.20
CA CYS A 80 -1.49 -5.60 6.07
C CYS A 80 -2.66 -5.68 7.05
N LYS A 81 -2.82 -4.67 7.94
CA LYS A 81 -3.97 -4.58 8.87
C LYS A 81 -5.34 -4.49 8.18
N LEU A 82 -5.38 -4.03 6.92
CA LEU A 82 -6.60 -3.96 6.12
C LEU A 82 -6.85 -5.26 5.32
N GLY A 83 -5.94 -6.23 5.41
CA GLY A 83 -6.08 -7.51 4.75
C GLY A 83 -7.28 -8.30 5.30
N ILE A 84 -8.19 -8.72 4.40
CA ILE A 84 -9.35 -9.54 4.76
C ILE A 84 -9.08 -11.00 4.42
N SER A 85 -8.39 -11.27 3.30
CA SER A 85 -8.04 -12.62 2.87
C SER A 85 -6.59 -12.68 2.41
N SER A 86 -5.98 -13.88 2.48
CA SER A 86 -4.58 -14.13 2.17
C SER A 86 -4.32 -14.10 0.66
N SER A 87 -4.03 -12.92 0.13
CA SER A 87 -3.70 -12.75 -1.29
C SER A 87 -2.42 -13.46 -1.69
N ARG A 88 -1.37 -13.39 -0.85
CA ARG A 88 -0.08 -14.07 -1.12
C ARG A 88 -0.21 -15.57 -1.00
N GLY A 89 -0.92 -16.07 0.00
CA GLY A 89 -1.19 -17.50 0.15
C GLY A 89 -1.95 -18.07 -1.05
N LEU A 90 -2.99 -17.37 -1.53
CA LEU A 90 -3.71 -17.76 -2.75
C LEU A 90 -2.81 -17.69 -3.99
N ALA A 91 -2.01 -16.63 -4.15
CA ALA A 91 -1.08 -16.49 -5.29
C ALA A 91 -0.05 -17.62 -5.30
N ALA A 92 0.52 -17.97 -4.15
CA ALA A 92 1.45 -19.10 -4.01
C ALA A 92 0.82 -20.41 -4.44
N GLU A 93 -0.40 -20.70 -3.98
CA GLU A 93 -1.12 -21.92 -4.32
C GLU A 93 -1.50 -22.02 -5.80
N LEU A 94 -2.01 -20.94 -6.38
CA LEU A 94 -2.30 -20.90 -7.82
C LEU A 94 -1.04 -21.11 -8.65
N ARG A 95 0.05 -20.40 -8.30
CA ARG A 95 1.33 -20.54 -8.97
C ARG A 95 1.82 -22.00 -8.89
N ARG A 96 1.79 -22.62 -7.70
CA ARG A 96 2.19 -24.01 -7.50
C ARG A 96 1.42 -24.98 -8.40
N ARG A 97 0.09 -24.83 -8.49
CA ARG A 97 -0.77 -25.70 -9.33
C ARG A 97 -0.54 -25.50 -10.83
N MET A 98 -0.26 -24.27 -11.24
CA MET A 98 -0.21 -23.92 -12.66
C MET A 98 1.17 -24.02 -13.28
N THR A 99 2.26 -23.86 -12.50
CA THR A 99 3.63 -23.83 -13.04
C THR A 99 3.96 -25.10 -13.85
N GLU A 100 3.62 -26.27 -13.32
CA GLU A 100 3.90 -27.54 -14.00
C GLU A 100 3.05 -27.76 -15.26
N LYS A 101 1.85 -27.18 -15.29
CA LYS A 101 0.89 -27.30 -16.39
C LYS A 101 1.01 -26.18 -17.41
N SER A 102 1.73 -25.10 -17.11
CA SER A 102 1.71 -23.87 -17.91
C SER A 102 2.13 -24.06 -19.36
N PHE A 103 3.11 -24.91 -19.62
CA PHE A 103 3.59 -25.21 -20.98
C PHE A 103 2.62 -26.06 -21.83
N GLN A 104 1.65 -26.71 -21.19
CA GLN A 104 0.63 -27.55 -21.85
C GLN A 104 -0.69 -26.81 -22.04
N MET A 105 -0.83 -25.60 -21.45
CA MET A 105 -2.03 -24.80 -21.57
C MET A 105 -2.18 -24.21 -22.97
N ASP A 106 -3.42 -23.98 -23.37
CA ASP A 106 -3.73 -23.22 -24.59
C ASP A 106 -3.04 -21.86 -24.55
N HIS A 107 -2.46 -21.44 -25.67
CA HIS A 107 -1.71 -20.20 -25.75
C HIS A 107 -2.50 -18.96 -25.32
N ALA A 108 -3.81 -18.92 -25.57
CA ALA A 108 -4.66 -17.81 -25.13
C ALA A 108 -4.85 -17.78 -23.60
N VAL A 109 -4.76 -18.93 -22.94
CA VAL A 109 -4.77 -19.03 -21.47
C VAL A 109 -3.42 -18.67 -20.89
N GLN A 110 -2.32 -19.07 -21.54
CA GLN A 110 -0.97 -18.71 -21.07
C GLN A 110 -0.75 -17.19 -20.95
N ASN A 111 -1.40 -16.41 -21.81
CA ASN A 111 -1.26 -14.96 -21.85
C ASN A 111 -2.24 -14.20 -20.94
N LEU A 112 -3.06 -14.88 -20.16
CA LEU A 112 -3.95 -14.24 -19.19
C LEU A 112 -3.15 -13.76 -17.96
N HIS A 113 -3.66 -12.73 -17.32
CA HIS A 113 -3.07 -12.13 -16.12
C HIS A 113 -3.98 -12.31 -14.92
N ILE A 114 -3.39 -12.83 -13.83
CA ILE A 114 -4.06 -12.96 -12.54
C ILE A 114 -3.52 -11.89 -11.58
N LYS A 115 -4.42 -11.13 -10.95
CA LYS A 115 -4.07 -10.12 -9.96
C LYS A 115 -4.94 -10.26 -8.72
N ILE A 116 -4.31 -10.27 -7.53
CA ILE A 116 -4.96 -10.60 -6.27
C ILE A 116 -4.73 -9.50 -5.24
N SER A 117 -5.78 -9.01 -4.63
CA SER A 117 -5.73 -8.08 -3.50
C SER A 117 -6.34 -8.72 -2.26
N GLY A 118 -5.75 -8.51 -1.08
CA GLY A 118 -6.27 -9.03 0.19
C GLY A 118 -7.54 -8.32 0.68
N CYS A 119 -7.92 -7.19 0.07
CA CYS A 119 -9.14 -6.42 0.34
C CYS A 119 -9.54 -5.61 -0.88
N PHE A 120 -10.61 -4.82 -0.77
CA PHE A 120 -11.15 -3.98 -1.86
C PHE A 120 -10.26 -2.79 -2.27
N ASN A 121 -9.20 -2.44 -1.52
CA ASN A 121 -8.34 -1.28 -1.83
C ASN A 121 -7.51 -1.42 -3.11
N SER A 122 -7.53 -2.58 -3.76
CA SER A 122 -6.93 -2.80 -5.09
C SER A 122 -5.40 -2.63 -5.19
N CYS A 123 -4.67 -2.77 -4.11
CA CYS A 123 -3.19 -2.66 -4.13
C CYS A 123 -2.54 -3.68 -5.08
N GLY A 124 -3.16 -4.86 -5.28
CA GLY A 124 -2.77 -5.86 -6.28
C GLY A 124 -3.35 -5.60 -7.68
N GLN A 125 -4.07 -4.49 -7.91
CA GLN A 125 -4.65 -4.08 -9.21
C GLN A 125 -5.65 -5.09 -9.79
N HIS A 126 -6.44 -5.78 -8.97
CA HIS A 126 -7.39 -6.81 -9.39
C HIS A 126 -8.44 -6.30 -10.38
N HIS A 127 -8.75 -5.00 -10.38
CA HIS A 127 -9.77 -4.43 -11.29
C HIS A 127 -9.41 -4.53 -12.77
N VAL A 128 -8.13 -4.51 -13.11
CA VAL A 128 -7.65 -4.45 -14.49
C VAL A 128 -7.05 -5.77 -14.96
N ALA A 129 -7.26 -6.85 -14.22
CA ALA A 129 -6.80 -8.19 -14.58
C ALA A 129 -7.82 -8.93 -15.44
N ASP A 130 -7.34 -9.88 -16.25
CA ASP A 130 -8.23 -10.85 -16.90
C ASP A 130 -9.01 -11.64 -15.82
N LEU A 131 -8.30 -12.12 -14.81
CA LEU A 131 -8.80 -12.82 -13.64
C LEU A 131 -8.38 -12.04 -12.38
N GLY A 132 -9.26 -11.23 -11.85
CA GLY A 132 -9.03 -10.42 -10.66
C GLY A 132 -9.72 -11.01 -9.43
N PHE A 133 -9.06 -10.90 -8.26
CA PHE A 133 -9.60 -11.37 -6.99
C PHE A 133 -9.34 -10.34 -5.89
N TYR A 134 -10.35 -10.07 -5.05
CA TYR A 134 -10.11 -9.29 -3.83
C TYR A 134 -10.80 -9.89 -2.62
N GLY A 135 -10.10 -9.85 -1.48
CA GLY A 135 -10.53 -10.42 -0.22
C GLY A 135 -11.80 -9.79 0.32
N VAL A 136 -12.71 -10.63 0.73
CA VAL A 136 -13.92 -10.31 1.49
C VAL A 136 -14.17 -11.43 2.50
N SER A 137 -14.93 -11.16 3.55
CA SER A 137 -15.38 -12.21 4.46
C SER A 137 -16.90 -12.42 4.35
N ARG A 138 -17.37 -13.63 4.61
CA ARG A 138 -18.79 -13.97 4.69
C ARG A 138 -19.04 -14.80 5.94
N LYS A 139 -20.21 -14.62 6.54
CA LYS A 139 -20.65 -15.49 7.63
C LYS A 139 -21.34 -16.74 7.08
N ILE A 140 -20.88 -17.92 7.48
CA ILE A 140 -21.47 -19.21 7.13
C ILE A 140 -21.64 -19.98 8.45
N ALA A 141 -22.85 -20.38 8.77
CA ALA A 141 -23.18 -21.10 10.02
C ALA A 141 -22.63 -20.42 11.31
N GLY A 142 -22.56 -19.09 11.33
CA GLY A 142 -22.05 -18.31 12.46
C GLY A 142 -20.55 -18.01 12.42
N TYR A 143 -19.78 -18.70 11.58
CA TYR A 143 -18.32 -18.52 11.43
C TYR A 143 -18.00 -17.48 10.37
N ALA A 144 -16.93 -16.71 10.57
CA ALA A 144 -16.34 -15.91 9.52
C ALA A 144 -15.56 -16.84 8.57
N VAL A 145 -15.78 -16.71 7.27
CA VAL A 145 -15.12 -17.52 6.25
C VAL A 145 -14.44 -16.62 5.23
N PRO A 146 -13.14 -16.83 4.94
CA PRO A 146 -12.42 -16.03 3.96
C PRO A 146 -12.93 -16.33 2.55
N HIS A 147 -13.24 -15.27 1.81
CA HIS A 147 -13.72 -15.34 0.45
C HIS A 147 -12.90 -14.39 -0.44
N PHE A 148 -12.94 -14.63 -1.73
CA PHE A 148 -12.52 -13.66 -2.72
C PHE A 148 -13.70 -13.30 -3.64
N GLN A 149 -13.91 -12.00 -3.83
CA GLN A 149 -14.76 -11.51 -4.90
C GLN A 149 -14.06 -11.73 -6.23
N VAL A 150 -14.70 -12.44 -7.13
CA VAL A 150 -14.23 -12.71 -8.50
C VAL A 150 -14.56 -11.51 -9.38
N VAL A 151 -13.56 -10.98 -10.08
CA VAL A 151 -13.65 -9.86 -11.03
C VAL A 151 -13.04 -10.33 -12.35
N LEU A 152 -13.76 -10.23 -13.45
CA LEU A 152 -13.37 -10.85 -14.74
C LEU A 152 -13.35 -9.85 -15.89
N GLY A 153 -12.42 -10.04 -16.82
CA GLY A 153 -12.36 -9.31 -18.08
C GLY A 153 -11.94 -7.84 -17.95
N GLY A 154 -11.08 -7.54 -16.97
CA GLY A 154 -10.37 -6.25 -16.91
C GLY A 154 -9.31 -6.15 -18.00
N GLU A 155 -8.80 -4.94 -18.23
CA GLU A 155 -7.73 -4.67 -19.18
C GLU A 155 -6.90 -3.51 -18.70
N TRP A 156 -5.59 -3.61 -18.77
CA TRP A 156 -4.63 -2.59 -18.37
C TRP A 156 -3.76 -2.08 -19.54
N SER A 157 -3.84 -2.75 -20.69
CA SER A 157 -3.16 -2.35 -21.93
C SER A 157 -3.90 -1.21 -22.64
N HIS A 158 -3.22 -0.54 -23.59
CA HIS A 158 -3.80 0.49 -24.46
C HIS A 158 -4.27 1.80 -23.78
N ASN A 159 -3.59 2.23 -22.72
CA ASN A 159 -3.74 3.58 -22.13
C ASN A 159 -5.13 3.95 -21.57
N ALA A 160 -6.11 3.08 -21.70
CA ALA A 160 -7.49 3.29 -21.29
C ALA A 160 -8.03 2.04 -20.62
N GLY A 161 -7.31 1.50 -19.66
CA GLY A 161 -7.71 0.30 -18.95
C GLY A 161 -9.21 0.28 -18.65
N SER A 162 -9.81 -0.90 -18.72
CA SER A 162 -11.19 -1.09 -18.31
C SER A 162 -11.26 -1.98 -17.10
N TYR A 163 -12.17 -1.65 -16.18
CA TYR A 163 -12.40 -2.48 -15.01
C TYR A 163 -13.17 -3.74 -15.38
N GLY A 164 -12.74 -4.84 -14.79
CA GLY A 164 -13.41 -6.12 -14.89
C GLY A 164 -14.79 -6.11 -14.23
N LEU A 165 -15.61 -7.11 -14.60
CA LEU A 165 -16.95 -7.31 -14.10
C LEU A 165 -16.91 -8.05 -12.75
N PRO A 166 -17.39 -7.48 -11.64
CA PRO A 166 -17.57 -8.21 -10.39
C PRO A 166 -18.71 -9.23 -10.54
N VAL A 167 -18.39 -10.52 -10.37
CA VAL A 167 -19.35 -11.62 -10.60
C VAL A 167 -19.94 -12.11 -9.28
N VAL A 168 -19.16 -12.80 -8.46
CA VAL A 168 -19.60 -13.47 -7.23
C VAL A 168 -18.43 -13.59 -6.24
N ALA A 169 -18.73 -13.68 -4.94
CA ALA A 169 -17.75 -14.03 -3.92
C ALA A 169 -17.73 -15.56 -3.72
N VAL A 170 -16.53 -16.13 -3.67
CA VAL A 170 -16.28 -17.57 -3.55
C VAL A 170 -15.33 -17.81 -2.38
N PRO A 171 -15.51 -18.85 -1.55
CA PRO A 171 -14.57 -19.21 -0.50
C PRO A 171 -13.14 -19.31 -1.03
N SER A 172 -12.19 -18.81 -0.27
CA SER A 172 -10.77 -18.70 -0.64
C SER A 172 -10.21 -20.03 -1.19
N LYS A 173 -10.53 -21.15 -0.53
CA LYS A 173 -10.08 -22.49 -0.92
C LYS A 173 -10.63 -22.99 -2.26
N ASN A 174 -11.74 -22.42 -2.73
CA ASN A 174 -12.36 -22.80 -4.01
C ASN A 174 -11.84 -21.98 -5.20
N ILE A 175 -11.06 -20.91 -4.98
CA ILE A 175 -10.56 -20.06 -6.06
C ILE A 175 -9.73 -20.82 -7.11
N PRO A 176 -8.89 -21.80 -6.76
CA PRO A 176 -8.19 -22.58 -7.79
C PRO A 176 -9.16 -23.31 -8.76
N GLN A 177 -10.28 -23.81 -8.26
CA GLN A 177 -11.32 -24.41 -9.12
C GLN A 177 -12.05 -23.37 -9.98
N VAL A 178 -12.22 -22.14 -9.47
CA VAL A 178 -12.76 -21.01 -10.26
C VAL A 178 -11.85 -20.73 -11.45
N VAL A 179 -10.53 -20.62 -11.23
CA VAL A 179 -9.56 -20.35 -12.30
C VAL A 179 -9.60 -21.47 -13.34
N GLU A 180 -9.54 -22.73 -12.92
CA GLU A 180 -9.59 -23.90 -13.81
C GLU A 180 -10.88 -23.92 -14.63
N ARG A 181 -12.03 -23.71 -14.00
CA ARG A 181 -13.34 -23.71 -14.66
C ARG A 181 -13.47 -22.60 -15.70
N LEU A 182 -13.03 -21.38 -15.35
CA LEU A 182 -13.10 -20.23 -16.26
C LEU A 182 -12.14 -20.40 -17.45
N THR A 183 -10.93 -20.87 -17.23
CA THR A 183 -9.96 -21.09 -18.32
C THR A 183 -10.41 -22.22 -19.24
N ASN A 184 -10.94 -23.33 -18.71
CA ASN A 184 -11.51 -24.42 -19.51
C ASN A 184 -12.74 -23.94 -20.31
N ARG A 185 -13.63 -23.16 -19.69
CA ARG A 185 -14.82 -22.61 -20.38
C ARG A 185 -14.43 -21.65 -21.50
N TYR A 186 -13.35 -20.86 -21.30
CA TYR A 186 -12.79 -19.97 -22.31
C TYR A 186 -12.23 -20.77 -23.50
N VAL A 187 -11.38 -21.76 -23.25
CA VAL A 187 -10.81 -22.60 -24.33
C VAL A 187 -11.91 -23.28 -25.15
N ALA A 188 -12.90 -23.86 -24.47
CA ALA A 188 -13.98 -24.62 -25.13
C ALA A 188 -15.00 -23.72 -25.86
N GLY A 189 -15.17 -22.47 -25.47
CA GLY A 189 -16.28 -21.63 -25.93
C GLY A 189 -15.92 -20.32 -26.59
N ARG A 190 -14.63 -19.97 -26.68
CA ARG A 190 -14.19 -18.74 -27.36
C ARG A 190 -14.36 -18.87 -28.88
N ARG A 191 -14.65 -17.76 -29.53
CA ARG A 191 -14.61 -17.62 -30.97
C ARG A 191 -13.17 -17.44 -31.44
N ASP A 192 -12.93 -17.62 -32.74
CA ASP A 192 -11.62 -17.37 -33.31
C ASP A 192 -11.19 -15.92 -33.10
N GLY A 193 -9.99 -15.71 -32.56
CA GLY A 193 -9.46 -14.38 -32.23
C GLY A 193 -10.15 -13.65 -31.05
N GLU A 194 -11.14 -14.24 -30.39
CA GLU A 194 -11.87 -13.59 -29.28
C GLU A 194 -10.98 -13.46 -28.04
N SER A 195 -10.82 -12.22 -27.55
CA SER A 195 -10.11 -11.94 -26.29
C SER A 195 -10.88 -12.49 -25.08
N PHE A 196 -10.19 -12.71 -23.97
CA PHE A 196 -10.85 -13.13 -22.73
C PHE A 196 -11.88 -12.08 -22.26
N LYS A 197 -11.55 -10.81 -22.37
CA LYS A 197 -12.44 -9.69 -22.03
C LYS A 197 -13.74 -9.74 -22.85
N ASP A 198 -13.66 -9.91 -24.18
CA ASP A 198 -14.83 -9.98 -25.03
C ASP A 198 -15.66 -11.24 -24.78
N PHE A 199 -15.00 -12.36 -24.52
CA PHE A 199 -15.62 -13.59 -24.10
C PHE A 199 -16.46 -13.42 -22.81
N ILE A 200 -15.86 -12.81 -21.76
CA ILE A 200 -16.54 -12.51 -20.49
C ILE A 200 -17.73 -11.57 -20.71
N LYS A 201 -17.54 -10.54 -21.53
CA LYS A 201 -18.61 -9.61 -21.87
C LYS A 201 -19.76 -10.30 -22.60
N ARG A 202 -19.46 -11.23 -23.51
CA ARG A 202 -20.45 -12.00 -24.29
C ARG A 202 -21.24 -12.97 -23.42
N LEU A 203 -20.59 -13.68 -22.48
CA LEU A 203 -21.31 -14.57 -21.55
C LEU A 203 -22.22 -13.79 -20.60
N GLY A 204 -21.75 -12.65 -20.13
CA GLY A 204 -22.49 -11.80 -19.21
C GLY A 204 -22.56 -12.36 -17.78
N LYS A 205 -22.95 -11.48 -16.86
CA LYS A 205 -22.91 -11.78 -15.41
C LYS A 205 -23.78 -12.96 -14.97
N ALA A 206 -24.93 -13.17 -15.62
CA ALA A 206 -25.87 -14.23 -15.23
C ALA A 206 -25.28 -15.62 -15.50
N GLU A 207 -24.77 -15.86 -16.72
CA GLU A 207 -24.14 -17.14 -17.08
C GLU A 207 -22.91 -17.41 -16.22
N LEU A 208 -22.05 -16.39 -15.98
CA LEU A 208 -20.87 -16.51 -15.14
C LEU A 208 -21.22 -16.86 -13.68
N LYS A 209 -22.30 -16.29 -13.13
CA LYS A 209 -22.78 -16.66 -11.80
C LYS A 209 -23.23 -18.11 -11.75
N THR A 210 -24.04 -18.56 -12.71
CA THR A 210 -24.50 -19.94 -12.81
C THR A 210 -23.32 -20.90 -12.93
N LEU A 211 -22.30 -20.55 -13.74
CA LEU A 211 -21.09 -21.34 -13.91
C LEU A 211 -20.33 -21.57 -12.59
N LEU A 212 -20.40 -20.64 -11.64
CA LEU A 212 -19.65 -20.68 -10.40
C LEU A 212 -20.51 -20.94 -9.15
N GLU A 213 -21.81 -21.14 -9.30
CA GLU A 213 -22.77 -21.16 -8.19
C GLU A 213 -22.45 -22.25 -7.14
N ASP A 214 -22.14 -23.46 -7.58
CA ASP A 214 -21.79 -24.59 -6.72
C ASP A 214 -20.50 -24.36 -5.90
N LEU A 215 -19.62 -23.49 -6.35
CA LEU A 215 -18.38 -23.11 -5.65
C LEU A 215 -18.58 -22.03 -4.59
N THR A 216 -19.77 -21.42 -4.52
CA THR A 216 -20.01 -20.26 -3.62
C THR A 216 -20.32 -20.66 -2.18
N ARG A 217 -20.68 -21.91 -1.93
CA ARG A 217 -21.05 -22.39 -0.60
C ARG A 217 -20.35 -23.70 -0.27
N PRO A 218 -19.85 -23.86 0.96
CA PRO A 218 -19.39 -25.16 1.43
C PRO A 218 -20.58 -26.16 1.54
N PRO A 219 -20.33 -27.45 1.36
CA PRO A 219 -21.27 -28.48 1.78
C PRO A 219 -21.63 -28.33 3.26
N ALA A 220 -22.86 -28.73 3.63
CA ALA A 220 -23.29 -28.62 5.03
C ALA A 220 -22.36 -29.44 5.95
N GLY A 221 -21.85 -28.82 7.00
CA GLY A 221 -20.92 -29.43 7.97
C GLY A 221 -19.45 -29.54 7.51
N ASP A 222 -19.09 -29.03 6.35
CA ASP A 222 -17.71 -29.02 5.88
C ASP A 222 -16.98 -27.72 6.33
N HIS A 223 -16.05 -27.87 7.25
CA HIS A 223 -15.21 -26.80 7.76
C HIS A 223 -13.89 -26.63 6.99
N SER A 224 -13.63 -27.44 5.95
CA SER A 224 -12.38 -27.38 5.17
C SER A 224 -12.14 -26.02 4.50
N LEU A 225 -13.21 -25.25 4.27
CA LEU A 225 -13.19 -23.94 3.65
C LEU A 225 -13.03 -22.77 4.67
N PHE A 226 -12.95 -23.06 5.96
CA PHE A 226 -12.95 -22.06 7.02
C PHE A 226 -11.55 -21.55 7.40
N SER A 227 -10.50 -22.08 6.77
CA SER A 227 -9.13 -21.56 6.87
C SER A 227 -8.73 -20.86 5.57
N ASP A 228 -7.77 -19.95 5.63
CA ASP A 228 -7.23 -19.30 4.44
C ASP A 228 -5.97 -20.02 3.90
N TRP A 229 -5.50 -19.60 2.73
CA TRP A 229 -4.28 -20.13 2.15
C TRP A 229 -3.04 -19.67 2.93
N GLY A 230 -2.15 -20.60 3.23
CA GLY A 230 -0.94 -20.32 3.99
C GLY A 230 -1.12 -20.36 5.52
N ASP A 231 -2.35 -20.36 6.02
CA ASP A 231 -2.66 -20.51 7.44
C ASP A 231 -3.61 -21.69 7.67
N PRO A 232 -3.21 -22.73 8.43
CA PRO A 232 -4.07 -23.88 8.74
C PRO A 232 -5.12 -23.58 9.82
N ARG A 233 -5.00 -22.46 10.56
CA ARG A 233 -5.94 -22.09 11.61
C ARG A 233 -7.29 -21.72 11.02
N GLU A 234 -8.33 -21.88 11.81
CA GLU A 234 -9.65 -21.35 11.47
C GLU A 234 -9.57 -19.83 11.34
N TYR A 235 -10.13 -19.30 10.27
CA TYR A 235 -10.09 -17.87 9.96
C TYR A 235 -10.91 -17.07 10.96
N THR A 236 -10.32 -16.00 11.50
CA THR A 236 -10.99 -15.00 12.33
C THR A 236 -10.77 -13.59 11.81
N LEU A 237 -11.71 -12.69 12.05
CA LEU A 237 -11.53 -11.26 11.71
C LEU A 237 -10.54 -10.55 12.65
N GLY A 238 -10.11 -11.22 13.74
CA GLY A 238 -9.12 -10.70 14.68
C GLY A 238 -7.66 -10.89 14.21
N ASP A 239 -7.44 -11.74 13.21
CA ASP A 239 -6.11 -12.04 12.67
C ASP A 239 -5.66 -11.03 11.59
N MET A 240 -6.18 -9.80 11.63
CA MET A 240 -5.70 -8.76 10.72
C MET A 240 -4.24 -8.42 11.02
N GLY A 241 -3.37 -8.61 10.02
CA GLY A 241 -1.93 -8.44 10.14
C GLY A 241 -1.51 -7.03 10.59
N GLU A 242 -0.33 -6.92 11.18
CA GLU A 242 0.32 -5.64 11.48
C GLU A 242 1.01 -5.15 10.20
N GLY A 243 0.61 -4.05 9.58
CA GLY A 243 1.36 -3.71 8.45
C GLY A 243 1.10 -2.49 7.59
N GLU A 244 1.78 -2.45 6.50
CA GLU A 244 2.15 -1.37 5.59
C GLU A 244 0.99 -0.48 5.06
N CYS A 245 -0.24 -0.97 5.01
CA CYS A 245 -1.40 -0.22 4.52
C CYS A 245 -2.45 0.09 5.60
N ALA A 246 -2.27 -0.39 6.83
CA ALA A 246 -2.87 0.30 7.93
C ALA A 246 -2.15 1.64 7.90
N GLY A 247 -2.80 2.68 7.48
CA GLY A 247 -2.33 3.98 7.86
C GLY A 247 -1.88 3.83 9.30
N GLU A 248 -0.64 4.18 9.63
CA GLU A 248 -0.30 4.48 11.01
C GLU A 248 -1.56 5.08 11.59
N VAL A 249 -2.00 4.62 12.74
CA VAL A 249 -2.98 5.38 13.49
C VAL A 249 -2.22 6.65 13.76
N VAL A 250 -2.34 7.59 12.82
CA VAL A 250 -1.75 8.91 12.96
C VAL A 250 -2.35 9.38 14.26
N SER A 251 -1.54 9.41 15.28
CA SER A 251 -2.02 9.84 16.59
C SER A 251 -2.64 11.21 16.37
N PRO A 252 -3.69 11.61 17.11
CA PRO A 252 -4.25 12.95 16.98
C PRO A 252 -3.17 14.04 17.04
N VAL A 253 -2.05 13.75 17.70
CA VAL A 253 -0.87 14.62 17.78
C VAL A 253 -0.13 14.68 16.45
N GLU A 254 0.20 13.55 15.85
CA GLU A 254 0.87 13.50 14.54
C GLU A 254 0.01 14.12 13.43
N PHE A 255 -1.31 13.89 13.49
CA PHE A 255 -2.25 14.56 12.57
C PHE A 255 -2.21 16.07 12.75
N GLY A 256 -2.16 16.55 14.01
CA GLY A 256 -2.06 17.98 14.33
C GLY A 256 -0.70 18.57 13.89
N LEU A 257 0.40 17.84 14.09
CA LEU A 257 1.73 18.27 13.63
C LEU A 257 1.82 18.35 12.11
N GLY A 258 1.26 17.35 11.39
CA GLY A 258 1.15 17.40 9.92
C GLY A 258 0.24 18.53 9.41
N ALA A 259 -0.77 18.95 10.18
CA ALA A 259 -1.58 20.13 9.87
C ALA A 259 -0.75 21.41 10.03
N ALA A 260 0.09 21.50 11.08
CA ALA A 260 0.99 22.61 11.29
C ALA A 260 2.02 22.78 10.16
N GLU A 261 2.62 21.68 9.69
CA GLU A 261 3.53 21.70 8.53
C GLU A 261 2.84 22.22 7.27
N ARG A 262 1.59 21.81 7.03
CA ARG A 262 0.80 22.30 5.90
C ARG A 262 0.52 23.80 5.99
N GLU A 263 0.17 24.31 7.17
CA GLU A 263 -0.04 25.74 7.38
C GLU A 263 1.25 26.55 7.16
N LEU A 264 2.40 26.03 7.59
CA LEU A 264 3.69 26.62 7.33
C LEU A 264 4.04 26.64 5.83
N PHE A 265 3.74 25.54 5.12
CA PHE A 265 3.89 25.51 3.67
C PHE A 265 3.00 26.55 2.97
N GLU A 266 1.75 26.76 3.44
CA GLU A 266 0.88 27.83 2.95
C GLU A 266 1.44 29.23 3.26
N ALA A 267 2.16 29.39 4.39
CA ALA A 267 2.88 30.63 4.68
C ALA A 267 3.97 30.92 3.65
N HIS A 268 4.75 29.90 3.26
CA HIS A 268 5.76 30.04 2.20
C HIS A 268 5.14 30.42 0.86
N LEU A 269 4.05 29.78 0.45
CA LEU A 269 3.33 30.12 -0.79
C LEU A 269 2.78 31.57 -0.75
N ALA A 270 2.30 32.01 0.42
CA ALA A 270 1.83 33.39 0.58
C ALA A 270 2.99 34.39 0.48
N PHE A 271 4.15 34.06 1.04
CA PHE A 271 5.35 34.89 1.00
C PHE A 271 5.89 35.03 -0.43
N GLU A 272 6.02 33.94 -1.17
CA GLU A 272 6.40 33.95 -2.59
C GLU A 272 5.44 34.77 -3.45
N GLY A 273 4.14 34.72 -3.11
CA GLY A 273 3.10 35.53 -3.73
C GLY A 273 3.02 36.97 -3.23
N HIS A 274 4.05 37.47 -2.51
CA HIS A 274 4.12 38.85 -1.93
C HIS A 274 2.97 39.20 -0.97
N ARG A 275 2.27 38.23 -0.41
CA ARG A 275 1.21 38.41 0.59
C ARG A 275 1.75 38.34 2.00
N ILE A 276 2.62 39.29 2.32
CA ILE A 276 3.46 39.30 3.55
C ILE A 276 2.65 39.19 4.84
N LYS A 277 1.54 39.93 4.95
CA LYS A 277 0.65 39.85 6.12
C LYS A 277 0.06 38.44 6.31
N GLN A 278 -0.32 37.80 5.21
CA GLN A 278 -0.87 36.43 5.25
C GLN A 278 0.22 35.42 5.61
N ALA A 279 1.42 35.57 5.06
CA ALA A 279 2.57 34.72 5.36
C ALA A 279 2.91 34.73 6.87
N GLY A 280 3.08 35.91 7.46
CA GLY A 280 3.37 36.04 8.88
C GLY A 280 2.28 35.47 9.78
N ARG A 281 1.00 35.74 9.43
CA ARG A 281 -0.13 35.16 10.18
C ARG A 281 -0.15 33.63 10.10
N LYS A 282 0.02 33.06 8.92
CA LYS A 282 0.06 31.61 8.72
C LYS A 282 1.22 30.94 9.44
N ALA A 283 2.41 31.56 9.49
CA ALA A 283 3.54 31.07 10.24
C ALA A 283 3.26 31.02 11.75
N TYR A 284 2.59 32.04 12.29
CA TYR A 284 2.15 32.03 13.70
C TYR A 284 1.06 30.98 13.97
N GLU A 285 0.05 30.88 13.09
CA GLU A 285 -1.01 29.87 13.18
C GLU A 285 -0.42 28.45 13.17
N SER A 286 0.60 28.17 12.35
CA SER A 286 1.27 26.87 12.30
C SER A 286 1.93 26.49 13.65
N MET A 287 2.57 27.43 14.32
CA MET A 287 3.11 27.17 15.66
C MET A 287 2.00 26.89 16.69
N LEU A 288 0.89 27.62 16.64
CA LEU A 288 -0.25 27.39 17.53
C LEU A 288 -0.86 26.00 17.29
N THR A 289 -1.01 25.60 16.03
CA THR A 289 -1.53 24.26 15.65
C THR A 289 -0.60 23.17 16.17
N ALA A 290 0.72 23.30 16.07
CA ALA A 290 1.67 22.34 16.62
C ALA A 290 1.64 22.30 18.16
N ALA A 291 1.58 23.45 18.83
CA ALA A 291 1.45 23.52 20.28
C ALA A 291 0.14 22.87 20.77
N LYS A 292 -0.98 23.19 20.11
CA LYS A 292 -2.29 22.59 20.41
C LYS A 292 -2.27 21.08 20.24
N ALA A 293 -1.59 20.56 19.20
CA ALA A 293 -1.45 19.14 18.98
C ALA A 293 -0.79 18.43 20.17
N LEU A 294 0.28 18.99 20.70
CA LEU A 294 0.94 18.48 21.91
C LEU A 294 0.05 18.60 23.15
N VAL A 295 -0.56 19.76 23.36
CA VAL A 295 -1.42 20.02 24.54
C VAL A 295 -2.59 19.04 24.59
N LYS A 296 -3.14 18.59 23.46
CA LYS A 296 -4.22 17.59 23.41
C LYS A 296 -3.87 16.26 24.07
N ILE A 297 -2.60 15.93 24.26
CA ILE A 297 -2.19 14.72 25.00
C ILE A 297 -2.66 14.82 26.47
N GLU A 298 -2.48 15.99 27.08
CA GLU A 298 -2.80 16.26 28.50
C GLU A 298 -4.22 16.83 28.68
N ASN A 299 -4.68 17.63 27.72
CA ASN A 299 -6.01 18.24 27.71
C ASN A 299 -6.74 18.01 26.37
N PRO A 300 -7.46 16.87 26.21
CA PRO A 300 -8.13 16.53 24.94
C PRO A 300 -9.20 17.55 24.49
N ASN A 301 -9.74 18.34 25.43
CA ASN A 301 -10.82 19.29 25.18
C ASN A 301 -10.33 20.74 25.07
N ILE A 302 -9.02 20.97 24.81
CA ILE A 302 -8.45 22.32 24.62
C ILE A 302 -9.20 23.08 23.53
N SER A 303 -9.57 24.32 23.82
CA SER A 303 -10.26 25.19 22.85
C SER A 303 -9.31 25.70 21.74
N ASP A 304 -9.87 26.49 20.80
CA ASP A 304 -9.07 27.16 19.76
C ASP A 304 -8.57 28.55 20.21
N ASP A 305 -8.77 28.91 21.48
CA ASP A 305 -8.29 30.18 22.02
C ASP A 305 -6.75 30.16 22.12
N PRO A 306 -6.04 31.07 21.42
CA PRO A 306 -4.60 31.16 21.46
C PRO A 306 -4.02 31.35 22.87
N ASP A 307 -4.66 32.19 23.71
CA ASP A 307 -4.20 32.47 25.07
C ASP A 307 -4.22 31.20 25.94
N GLN A 308 -5.28 30.40 25.79
CA GLN A 308 -5.40 29.13 26.51
C GLN A 308 -4.38 28.08 25.98
N ILE A 309 -4.20 27.98 24.67
CA ILE A 309 -3.19 27.06 24.08
C ILE A 309 -1.79 27.41 24.61
N ILE A 310 -1.43 28.69 24.63
CA ILE A 310 -0.13 29.17 25.14
C ILE A 310 0.03 28.88 26.64
N ALA A 311 -1.00 29.12 27.42
CA ALA A 311 -0.97 28.85 28.88
C ALA A 311 -0.76 27.35 29.16
N ASP A 312 -1.56 26.49 28.52
CA ASP A 312 -1.46 25.05 28.70
C ASP A 312 -0.15 24.49 28.17
N PHE A 313 0.34 24.98 27.00
CA PHE A 313 1.65 24.58 26.47
C PHE A 313 2.79 24.97 27.42
N ARG A 314 2.73 26.17 28.01
CA ARG A 314 3.72 26.61 29.01
C ARG A 314 3.69 25.68 30.23
N ALA A 315 2.53 25.45 30.82
CA ALA A 315 2.38 24.66 32.05
C ALA A 315 2.78 23.21 31.88
N HIS A 316 2.39 22.56 30.77
CA HIS A 316 2.56 21.12 30.57
C HIS A 316 3.85 20.73 29.84
N TYR A 317 4.44 21.64 29.06
CA TYR A 317 5.60 21.34 28.20
C TYR A 317 6.85 22.17 28.49
N TYR A 318 6.70 23.48 28.66
CA TYR A 318 7.84 24.37 28.91
C TYR A 318 8.33 24.30 30.36
N ASP A 319 7.44 24.53 31.33
CA ASP A 319 7.80 24.56 32.76
C ASP A 319 8.19 23.17 33.27
N THR A 320 7.67 22.09 32.67
CA THR A 320 8.02 20.70 32.95
C THR A 320 9.27 20.21 32.21
N GLN A 321 9.88 21.04 31.36
CA GLN A 321 11.02 20.70 30.51
C GLN A 321 10.78 19.51 29.56
N LYS A 322 9.54 19.13 29.27
CA LYS A 322 9.21 18.13 28.24
C LYS A 322 9.57 18.64 26.86
N PHE A 323 9.34 19.95 26.60
CA PHE A 323 9.73 20.63 25.36
C PHE A 323 11.10 21.30 25.51
N PHE A 324 12.13 20.46 25.58
CA PHE A 324 13.49 20.87 25.81
C PHE A 324 14.42 20.25 24.74
N ASP A 325 15.22 21.10 24.13
CA ASP A 325 16.25 20.65 23.18
C ASP A 325 17.61 20.52 23.89
N PRO A 326 18.36 19.43 23.69
CA PRO A 326 19.66 19.21 24.36
C PRO A 326 20.70 20.32 24.09
N PHE A 327 20.61 20.99 22.94
CA PHE A 327 21.57 22.04 22.55
C PHE A 327 21.02 23.44 22.69
N ALA A 328 19.74 23.64 22.42
CA ALA A 328 19.10 24.97 22.43
C ALA A 328 18.28 25.24 23.70
N GLY A 329 18.15 24.29 24.60
CA GLY A 329 17.33 24.41 25.80
C GLY A 329 15.84 24.67 25.49
N GLY A 330 15.26 25.66 26.16
CA GLY A 330 13.90 26.13 25.92
C GLY A 330 13.73 27.13 24.79
N LYS A 331 14.76 27.37 23.98
CA LYS A 331 14.77 28.44 22.96
C LYS A 331 13.64 28.33 21.96
N PHE A 332 13.34 27.10 21.48
CA PHE A 332 12.30 26.89 20.49
C PHE A 332 10.88 27.19 21.03
N ALA A 333 10.60 26.94 22.30
CA ALA A 333 9.35 27.35 22.93
C ALA A 333 9.21 28.88 22.99
N ASN A 334 10.32 29.61 23.18
CA ASN A 334 10.32 31.08 23.22
C ASN A 334 9.92 31.68 21.87
N TYR A 335 10.18 31.01 20.75
CA TYR A 335 9.72 31.50 19.43
C TYR A 335 8.18 31.58 19.39
N LEU A 336 7.46 30.55 19.89
CA LEU A 336 6.02 30.61 19.99
C LEU A 336 5.55 31.74 20.91
N PHE A 337 6.16 31.89 22.11
CA PHE A 337 5.77 32.91 23.06
C PHE A 337 6.02 34.34 22.51
N ASP A 338 7.13 34.55 21.79
CA ASP A 338 7.44 35.79 21.15
C ASP A 338 6.51 36.11 19.98
N ALA A 339 6.21 35.11 19.16
CA ALA A 339 5.24 35.22 18.07
C ALA A 339 3.85 35.60 18.60
N HIS A 340 3.41 34.97 19.68
CA HIS A 340 2.13 35.28 20.31
C HIS A 340 2.05 36.70 20.83
N ARG A 341 3.10 37.20 21.54
CA ARG A 341 3.16 38.59 22.00
C ARG A 341 3.12 39.64 20.87
N LYS A 342 3.62 39.25 19.68
CA LYS A 342 3.69 40.10 18.49
C LYS A 342 2.57 39.88 17.48
N ALA A 343 1.63 38.98 17.76
CA ALA A 343 0.61 38.52 16.79
C ALA A 343 -0.24 39.66 16.20
N ASN A 344 -0.44 40.76 16.96
CA ASN A 344 -1.21 41.93 16.53
C ASN A 344 -0.36 43.03 15.88
N GLN A 345 0.96 42.84 15.73
CA GLN A 345 1.85 43.80 15.08
C GLN A 345 1.85 43.59 13.54
N PRO A 346 2.09 44.68 12.76
CA PRO A 346 2.21 44.54 11.33
C PRO A 346 3.46 43.74 10.94
N TYR A 347 3.32 42.83 10.00
CA TYR A 347 4.44 42.06 9.46
C TYR A 347 5.16 42.83 8.35
N THR A 348 6.50 42.92 8.44
CA THR A 348 7.39 43.30 7.34
C THR A 348 7.88 42.08 6.60
N THR A 349 8.44 42.23 5.41
CA THR A 349 9.02 41.11 4.64
C THR A 349 10.08 40.36 5.45
N GLU A 350 10.89 41.08 6.19
CA GLU A 350 11.96 40.53 7.02
C GLU A 350 11.38 39.78 8.22
N SER A 351 10.46 40.41 8.97
CA SER A 351 9.83 39.75 10.13
C SER A 351 9.01 38.53 9.77
N ALA A 352 8.31 38.50 8.63
CA ALA A 352 7.59 37.35 8.16
C ALA A 352 8.53 36.19 7.79
N ARG A 353 9.68 36.49 7.16
CA ARG A 353 10.70 35.49 6.84
C ARG A 353 11.26 34.85 8.10
N TYR A 354 11.72 35.66 9.07
CA TYR A 354 12.22 35.12 10.33
C TYR A 354 11.19 34.30 11.08
N LEU A 355 9.93 34.73 11.08
CA LEU A 355 8.88 34.01 11.75
C LEU A 355 8.60 32.61 11.08
N MET A 356 8.71 32.49 9.75
CA MET A 356 8.61 31.19 9.07
C MET A 356 9.77 30.28 9.45
N ASP A 357 11.00 30.79 9.52
CA ASP A 357 12.18 30.02 9.95
C ASP A 357 12.04 29.57 11.41
N GLU A 358 11.57 30.42 12.30
CA GLU A 358 11.28 30.11 13.70
C GLU A 358 10.15 29.09 13.84
N ALA A 359 9.12 29.20 12.99
CA ALA A 359 8.01 28.24 12.96
C ALA A 359 8.46 26.83 12.54
N GLN A 360 9.35 26.74 11.55
CA GLN A 360 9.93 25.46 11.16
C GLN A 360 10.67 24.82 12.32
N LEU A 361 11.56 25.57 12.98
CA LEU A 361 12.32 25.07 14.13
C LEU A 361 11.41 24.65 15.30
N PHE A 362 10.33 25.38 15.53
CA PHE A 362 9.34 25.03 16.56
C PHE A 362 8.62 23.73 16.23
N ILE A 363 8.17 23.54 14.98
CA ILE A 363 7.49 22.33 14.52
C ILE A 363 8.42 21.11 14.59
N ASP A 364 9.68 21.26 14.16
CA ASP A 364 10.71 20.20 14.26
C ASP A 364 10.95 19.78 15.72
N ALA A 365 11.00 20.78 16.63
CA ALA A 365 11.11 20.51 18.06
C ALA A 365 9.84 19.83 18.63
N ALA A 366 8.66 20.14 18.10
CA ALA A 366 7.40 19.52 18.49
C ALA A 366 7.35 18.03 18.08
N HIS A 367 7.80 17.69 16.88
CA HIS A 367 7.97 16.29 16.44
C HIS A 367 8.97 15.56 17.35
N SER A 368 10.12 16.18 17.63
CA SER A 368 11.14 15.59 18.52
C SER A 368 10.61 15.35 19.94
N CYS A 369 9.78 16.27 20.45
CA CYS A 369 9.12 16.14 21.74
C CYS A 369 8.13 14.95 21.73
N ASN A 370 7.26 14.88 20.74
CA ASN A 370 6.29 13.80 20.58
C ASN A 370 6.98 12.41 20.54
N ASN A 371 8.04 12.28 19.75
CA ASN A 371 8.81 11.04 19.62
C ASN A 371 9.42 10.59 20.96
N ARG A 372 9.95 11.53 21.76
CA ARG A 372 10.49 11.20 23.09
C ARG A 372 9.41 10.76 24.05
N LEU A 373 8.23 11.37 24.02
CA LEU A 373 7.10 10.99 24.90
C LEU A 373 6.55 9.62 24.49
N GLY A 374 6.48 9.29 23.21
CA GLY A 374 6.05 7.98 22.71
C GLY A 374 6.97 6.83 23.13
N THR A 375 8.28 7.06 23.19
CA THR A 375 9.26 6.06 23.65
C THR A 375 9.20 5.79 25.14
N LEU A 376 8.71 6.70 25.96
CA LEU A 376 8.55 6.51 27.42
C LEU A 376 7.31 5.69 27.80
N VAL A 377 6.34 5.55 26.89
CA VAL A 377 5.10 4.77 27.11
C VAL A 377 5.28 3.29 26.73
N THR A 378 6.29 2.96 25.92
CA THR A 378 6.58 1.60 25.43
C THR A 378 7.70 0.88 26.19
N ALA A 379 8.31 1.50 27.18
CA ALA A 379 9.31 0.95 28.10
C ALA A 379 8.73 0.71 29.50
#